data_82e6ca8dfb32b0be4e081fb1184c5ec1
#
_entry.id   82e6ca8dfb32b0be4e081fb1184c5ec1
#
_cell.length_a   1.000
_cell.length_b   1.000
_cell.length_c   1.000
_cell.angle_alpha   90.00
_cell.angle_beta   90.00
_cell.angle_gamma   90.00
#
_symmetry.space_group_name_H-M   'P 1'
#
loop_
_entity.id
_entity.type
_entity.pdbx_description
1 polymer ?
#
loop_
_entity_poly.entity_id
_entity_poly.type
_entity_poly.pdbx_seq_one_letter_code
_entity_poly.pdbx_strand_id
1 'polypeptide(L)'
;MEIVHVVAINPYRKGNKGKVFSYRMDTYDKVIGSEEIKKMIQQIRGELPIDGVDLNDAQAVKKAQERLKSELPFFCPHYGMFKNNVRRQENALPESFLFQTIIDVDDKEYVEKAIEKARELNCSSGIWNGSLLHLCYSARKKLHIGIRMPIGMTIEETQKAYCEALGVPYDESCITPERMIFLTDKDSEIYRSKMWCAVLPESEIQARRQAFLDRGLTVDGRGDAKVNSLQLIAIVMTMFKTIDFRAIVAIMLLLLALLFSLPNLVIAIMLMILISGILEAIMALVNWERPVRRI
;
A
#
# COMPACT_ATOMS: atom_id res chain seq x y z
N MET A 1 -11.41 22.79 2.22
CA MET A 1 -10.86 21.81 3.19
C MET A 1 -9.35 21.80 3.02
N GLU A 2 -8.61 21.99 4.10
CA GLU A 2 -7.14 21.96 4.06
C GLU A 2 -6.66 20.54 3.78
N ILE A 3 -5.71 20.39 2.85
CA ILE A 3 -5.15 19.07 2.51
C ILE A 3 -4.12 18.71 3.58
N VAL A 4 -4.37 17.62 4.29
CA VAL A 4 -3.44 17.09 5.28
C VAL A 4 -2.42 16.20 4.58
N HIS A 5 -1.12 16.43 4.85
CA HIS A 5 -0.02 15.64 4.32
C HIS A 5 0.69 14.91 5.46
N VAL A 6 1.04 13.65 5.21
CA VAL A 6 1.80 12.83 6.14
C VAL A 6 2.95 12.16 5.38
N VAL A 7 4.17 12.38 5.85
CA VAL A 7 5.38 11.82 5.24
C VAL A 7 6.12 10.98 6.27
N ALA A 8 6.34 9.72 5.97
CA ALA A 8 7.24 8.89 6.75
C ALA A 8 8.68 9.17 6.33
N ILE A 9 9.40 9.96 7.10
CA ILE A 9 10.73 10.48 6.78
C ILE A 9 11.71 10.23 7.92
N ASN A 10 12.97 9.94 7.58
CA ASN A 10 14.11 10.13 8.48
C ASN A 10 14.90 11.35 7.99
N PRO A 11 14.71 12.51 8.62
CA PRO A 11 15.31 13.76 8.15
C PRO A 11 16.79 13.91 8.52
N TYR A 12 17.34 12.98 9.28
CA TYR A 12 18.68 13.09 9.82
C TYR A 12 19.71 12.54 8.84
N ARG A 13 20.70 13.36 8.51
CA ARG A 13 21.92 12.90 7.87
C ARG A 13 22.60 11.86 8.77
N LYS A 14 23.10 10.78 8.20
CA LYS A 14 23.67 9.62 8.95
C LYS A 14 22.68 8.96 9.93
N GLY A 15 21.40 9.23 9.77
CA GLY A 15 20.37 8.64 10.64
C GLY A 15 20.31 7.13 10.56
N ASN A 16 19.83 6.51 11.62
CA ASN A 16 19.58 5.07 11.64
C ASN A 16 18.55 4.69 10.59
N LYS A 17 18.96 3.95 9.55
CA LYS A 17 18.10 3.54 8.43
C LYS A 17 16.97 2.57 8.84
N GLY A 18 17.04 2.00 10.04
CA GLY A 18 15.95 1.24 10.64
C GLY A 18 14.87 2.09 11.32
N LYS A 19 15.04 3.42 11.35
CA LYS A 19 14.07 4.36 11.96
C LYS A 19 13.48 5.28 10.93
N VAL A 20 12.16 5.53 11.04
CA VAL A 20 11.41 6.47 10.23
C VAL A 20 10.33 7.11 11.10
N PHE A 21 10.07 8.38 10.91
CA PHE A 21 9.14 9.14 11.74
C PHE A 21 8.07 9.77 10.86
N SER A 22 6.88 9.95 11.42
CA SER A 22 5.78 10.60 10.73
C SER A 22 5.87 12.11 10.93
N TYR A 23 5.97 12.86 9.84
CA TYR A 23 6.04 14.32 9.82
C TYR A 23 5.05 14.92 8.84
N ARG A 24 4.86 16.23 8.94
CA ARG A 24 4.14 17.03 7.94
C ARG A 24 5.08 17.35 6.76
N MET A 25 4.50 17.81 5.66
CA MET A 25 5.26 18.14 4.44
C MET A 25 6.30 19.26 4.65
N ASP A 26 6.09 20.16 5.61
CA ASP A 26 7.05 21.23 5.95
C ASP A 26 8.42 20.70 6.40
N THR A 27 8.46 19.53 7.06
CA THR A 27 9.72 18.88 7.43
C THR A 27 10.42 18.34 6.17
N TYR A 28 9.68 17.74 5.24
CA TYR A 28 10.22 17.32 3.95
C TYR A 28 10.83 18.52 3.21
N ASP A 29 10.09 19.63 3.12
CA ASP A 29 10.53 20.85 2.43
C ASP A 29 11.80 21.47 3.07
N LYS A 30 11.87 21.48 4.39
CA LYS A 30 13.08 21.94 5.10
C LYS A 30 14.31 21.08 4.79
N VAL A 31 14.13 19.76 4.69
CA VAL A 31 15.25 18.84 4.41
C VAL A 31 15.75 19.04 2.99
N ILE A 32 14.88 18.99 1.97
CA ILE A 32 15.29 19.16 0.58
C ILE A 32 15.78 20.58 0.26
N GLY A 33 15.32 21.59 1.02
CA GLY A 33 15.74 22.98 0.88
C GLY A 33 17.03 23.32 1.62
N SER A 34 17.68 22.36 2.31
CA SER A 34 18.89 22.67 3.07
C SER A 34 20.13 22.74 2.19
N GLU A 35 20.99 23.75 2.44
CA GLU A 35 22.26 23.88 1.73
C GLU A 35 23.19 22.70 1.93
N GLU A 36 23.10 22.01 3.07
CA GLU A 36 23.89 20.81 3.33
C GLU A 36 23.52 19.70 2.36
N ILE A 37 22.22 19.43 2.16
CA ILE A 37 21.77 18.40 1.20
C ILE A 37 22.13 18.79 -0.22
N LYS A 38 21.97 20.06 -0.60
CA LYS A 38 22.38 20.57 -1.90
C LYS A 38 23.87 20.32 -2.16
N LYS A 39 24.74 20.69 -1.23
CA LYS A 39 26.19 20.42 -1.33
C LYS A 39 26.46 18.91 -1.49
N MET A 40 25.80 18.06 -0.70
CA MET A 40 25.99 16.61 -0.80
C MET A 40 25.57 16.06 -2.18
N ILE A 41 24.44 16.51 -2.70
CA ILE A 41 23.97 16.09 -4.03
C ILE A 41 24.96 16.51 -5.12
N GLN A 42 25.48 17.73 -5.07
CA GLN A 42 26.49 18.21 -6.03
C GLN A 42 27.79 17.38 -5.93
N GLN A 43 28.21 17.04 -4.72
CA GLN A 43 29.39 16.14 -4.50
C GLN A 43 29.14 14.72 -5.05
N ILE A 44 27.96 14.15 -4.81
CA ILE A 44 27.57 12.83 -5.33
C ILE A 44 27.55 12.82 -6.85
N ARG A 45 27.17 13.94 -7.49
CA ARG A 45 27.11 14.11 -8.94
C ARG A 45 28.47 14.46 -9.57
N GLY A 46 29.48 14.74 -8.76
CA GLY A 46 30.79 15.20 -9.20
C GLY A 46 30.83 16.65 -9.66
N GLU A 47 29.82 17.43 -9.29
CA GLU A 47 29.72 18.87 -9.59
C GLU A 47 30.55 19.73 -8.58
N LEU A 48 30.79 19.18 -7.39
CA LEU A 48 31.68 19.75 -6.38
C LEU A 48 32.68 18.71 -5.90
N PRO A 49 33.90 19.13 -5.52
CA PRO A 49 34.88 18.24 -4.93
C PRO A 49 34.43 17.70 -3.55
N ILE A 50 34.91 16.52 -3.20
CA ILE A 50 34.67 15.93 -1.88
C ILE A 50 35.90 16.22 -1.01
N ASP A 51 35.70 16.87 0.13
CA ASP A 51 36.79 17.28 1.01
C ASP A 51 37.65 16.09 1.44
N GLY A 52 38.99 16.19 1.25
CA GLY A 52 39.95 15.15 1.61
C GLY A 52 39.99 13.93 0.67
N VAL A 53 39.39 14.02 -0.51
CA VAL A 53 39.44 12.96 -1.55
C VAL A 53 40.30 13.42 -2.71
N ASP A 54 41.27 12.61 -3.14
CA ASP A 54 42.06 12.87 -4.35
C ASP A 54 41.16 12.64 -5.58
N LEU A 55 40.93 13.69 -6.35
CA LEU A 55 40.09 13.66 -7.54
C LEU A 55 40.71 12.84 -8.69
N ASN A 56 42.01 12.57 -8.65
CA ASN A 56 42.68 11.74 -9.63
C ASN A 56 42.51 10.24 -9.35
N ASP A 57 42.13 9.88 -8.12
CA ASP A 57 41.79 8.50 -7.75
C ASP A 57 40.30 8.24 -7.95
N ALA A 58 39.92 7.75 -9.13
CA ALA A 58 38.54 7.45 -9.48
C ALA A 58 37.86 6.46 -8.51
N GLN A 59 38.63 5.55 -7.90
CA GLN A 59 38.13 4.58 -6.95
C GLN A 59 37.82 5.23 -5.59
N ALA A 60 38.69 6.11 -5.11
CA ALA A 60 38.47 6.89 -3.90
C ALA A 60 37.27 7.83 -4.08
N VAL A 61 37.13 8.49 -5.20
CA VAL A 61 35.99 9.36 -5.56
C VAL A 61 34.69 8.55 -5.52
N LYS A 62 34.62 7.41 -6.23
CA LYS A 62 33.44 6.55 -6.26
C LYS A 62 33.02 6.08 -4.87
N LYS A 63 33.97 5.62 -4.05
CA LYS A 63 33.73 5.19 -2.67
C LYS A 63 33.21 6.32 -1.79
N ALA A 64 33.76 7.52 -1.94
CA ALA A 64 33.31 8.70 -1.21
C ALA A 64 31.89 9.12 -1.61
N GLN A 65 31.54 9.09 -2.91
CA GLN A 65 30.19 9.35 -3.41
C GLN A 65 29.17 8.32 -2.90
N GLU A 66 29.53 7.04 -2.84
CA GLU A 66 28.68 5.98 -2.27
C GLU A 66 28.44 6.19 -0.77
N ARG A 67 29.47 6.57 -0.02
CA ARG A 67 29.37 6.93 1.39
C ARG A 67 28.41 8.12 1.57
N LEU A 68 28.60 9.22 0.83
CA LEU A 68 27.73 10.40 0.90
C LEU A 68 26.28 10.03 0.58
N LYS A 69 26.03 9.23 -0.47
CA LYS A 69 24.68 8.75 -0.81
C LYS A 69 24.06 7.98 0.37
N SER A 70 24.84 7.11 1.03
CA SER A 70 24.35 6.33 2.17
C SER A 70 24.04 7.18 3.41
N GLU A 71 24.59 8.39 3.50
CA GLU A 71 24.34 9.34 4.59
C GLU A 71 23.13 10.24 4.36
N LEU A 72 22.54 10.25 3.16
CA LEU A 72 21.38 11.10 2.86
C LEU A 72 20.17 10.75 3.75
N PRO A 73 19.37 11.76 4.12
CA PRO A 73 18.02 11.56 4.61
C PRO A 73 17.19 10.75 3.62
N PHE A 74 16.09 10.14 4.09
CA PHE A 74 15.22 9.33 3.24
C PHE A 74 13.77 9.41 3.68
N PHE A 75 12.86 9.00 2.80
CA PHE A 75 11.45 8.82 3.11
C PHE A 75 10.93 7.48 2.61
N CYS A 76 9.78 7.04 3.14
CA CYS A 76 9.05 5.87 2.68
C CYS A 76 7.80 6.35 1.94
N PRO A 77 7.67 6.06 0.62
CA PRO A 77 6.63 6.67 -0.20
C PRO A 77 5.24 6.07 -0.01
N HIS A 78 5.13 4.84 0.48
CA HIS A 78 3.88 4.08 0.48
C HIS A 78 3.01 4.31 1.72
N TYR A 79 3.64 4.52 2.88
CA TYR A 79 2.97 4.64 4.18
C TYR A 79 3.40 5.90 4.91
N GLY A 80 2.46 6.55 5.56
CA GLY A 80 2.73 7.74 6.39
C GLY A 80 3.26 7.41 7.78
N MET A 81 3.03 6.18 8.28
CA MET A 81 3.38 5.81 9.65
C MET A 81 3.86 4.36 9.77
N PHE A 82 4.78 4.13 10.73
CA PHE A 82 5.31 2.82 11.10
C PHE A 82 5.23 2.62 12.61
N LYS A 83 4.82 1.44 13.05
CA LYS A 83 4.75 1.09 14.49
C LYS A 83 6.10 1.29 15.16
N ASN A 84 6.11 1.99 16.31
CA ASN A 84 7.31 2.32 17.08
C ASN A 84 8.41 3.04 16.28
N ASN A 85 8.05 3.71 15.18
CA ASN A 85 8.98 4.36 14.26
C ASN A 85 10.06 3.39 13.71
N VAL A 86 9.76 2.10 13.61
CA VAL A 86 10.67 1.08 13.10
C VAL A 86 10.31 0.75 11.66
N ARG A 87 11.22 1.05 10.73
CA ARG A 87 11.09 0.81 9.30
C ARG A 87 11.27 -0.68 9.00
N ARG A 88 10.19 -1.43 9.05
CA ARG A 88 10.08 -2.84 8.66
C ARG A 88 8.71 -3.07 8.04
N GLN A 89 8.62 -4.06 7.18
CA GLN A 89 7.38 -4.41 6.46
C GLN A 89 6.21 -4.65 7.42
N GLU A 90 6.43 -5.43 8.47
CA GLU A 90 5.42 -5.77 9.47
C GLU A 90 4.97 -4.60 10.35
N ASN A 91 5.73 -3.51 10.36
CA ASN A 91 5.44 -2.32 11.14
C ASN A 91 4.74 -1.21 10.31
N ALA A 92 4.62 -1.36 9.00
CA ALA A 92 3.84 -0.43 8.18
C ALA A 92 2.36 -0.50 8.58
N LEU A 93 1.80 0.63 9.04
CA LEU A 93 0.43 0.69 9.56
C LEU A 93 -0.57 0.81 8.41
N PRO A 94 -1.47 -0.18 8.21
CA PRO A 94 -2.41 -0.18 7.09
C PRO A 94 -3.30 1.07 7.02
N GLU A 95 -3.65 1.64 8.18
CA GLU A 95 -4.43 2.87 8.27
C GLU A 95 -3.72 4.10 7.70
N SER A 96 -2.39 4.06 7.59
CA SER A 96 -1.55 5.13 7.05
C SER A 96 -1.13 4.91 5.59
N PHE A 97 -1.70 3.94 4.91
CA PHE A 97 -1.42 3.67 3.50
C PHE A 97 -1.88 4.84 2.63
N LEU A 98 -0.97 5.38 1.82
CA LEU A 98 -1.19 6.62 1.07
C LEU A 98 -1.78 6.40 -0.32
N PHE A 99 -2.02 5.15 -0.73
CA PHE A 99 -2.50 4.77 -2.07
C PHE A 99 -1.70 5.43 -3.20
N GLN A 100 -0.41 5.53 -2.98
CA GLN A 100 0.57 6.01 -3.95
C GLN A 100 1.77 5.08 -3.97
N THR A 101 2.51 5.10 -5.07
CA THR A 101 3.74 4.34 -5.21
C THR A 101 4.79 5.14 -5.96
N ILE A 102 6.02 4.62 -6.01
CA ILE A 102 7.13 5.25 -6.71
C ILE A 102 7.74 4.27 -7.71
N ILE A 103 8.02 4.78 -8.88
CA ILE A 103 8.78 4.10 -9.94
C ILE A 103 10.22 4.61 -9.87
N ASP A 104 11.19 3.72 -9.82
CA ASP A 104 12.61 4.02 -9.88
C ASP A 104 13.12 3.70 -11.30
N VAL A 105 13.47 4.73 -12.07
CA VAL A 105 14.03 4.59 -13.42
C VAL A 105 15.54 4.68 -13.33
N ASP A 106 16.18 3.53 -13.22
CA ASP A 106 17.60 3.39 -12.90
C ASP A 106 18.52 3.56 -14.12
N ASP A 107 18.01 3.42 -15.32
CA ASP A 107 18.77 3.59 -16.53
C ASP A 107 18.64 5.02 -17.08
N LYS A 108 19.80 5.70 -17.24
CA LYS A 108 19.85 7.11 -17.65
C LYS A 108 19.28 7.36 -19.05
N GLU A 109 19.35 6.37 -19.93
CA GLU A 109 18.84 6.50 -21.31
C GLU A 109 17.33 6.67 -21.36
N TYR A 110 16.60 6.17 -20.34
CA TYR A 110 15.14 6.29 -20.28
C TYR A 110 14.65 7.55 -19.56
N VAL A 111 15.50 8.30 -18.86
CA VAL A 111 15.08 9.38 -17.94
C VAL A 111 14.23 10.43 -18.65
N GLU A 112 14.75 11.07 -19.71
CA GLU A 112 14.04 12.16 -20.40
C GLU A 112 12.74 11.65 -21.04
N LYS A 113 12.81 10.50 -21.72
CA LYS A 113 11.62 9.86 -22.31
C LYS A 113 10.57 9.51 -21.27
N ALA A 114 10.99 9.03 -20.09
CA ALA A 114 10.08 8.70 -19.00
C ALA A 114 9.40 9.96 -18.42
N ILE A 115 10.10 11.08 -18.32
CA ILE A 115 9.52 12.36 -17.89
C ILE A 115 8.43 12.82 -18.86
N GLU A 116 8.72 12.83 -20.17
CA GLU A 116 7.75 13.21 -21.20
C GLU A 116 6.54 12.29 -21.19
N LYS A 117 6.77 10.98 -21.16
CA LYS A 117 5.71 9.98 -21.18
C LYS A 117 4.86 10.01 -19.91
N ALA A 118 5.44 10.25 -18.73
CA ALA A 118 4.69 10.40 -17.48
C ALA A 118 3.74 11.61 -17.53
N ARG A 119 4.18 12.73 -18.13
CA ARG A 119 3.33 13.91 -18.35
C ARG A 119 2.21 13.64 -19.35
N GLU A 120 2.52 12.94 -20.44
CA GLU A 120 1.53 12.50 -21.45
C GLU A 120 0.45 11.62 -20.82
N LEU A 121 0.85 10.57 -20.09
CA LEU A 121 -0.07 9.66 -19.39
C LEU A 121 -0.96 10.39 -18.39
N ASN A 122 -0.40 11.38 -17.68
CA ASN A 122 -1.15 12.18 -16.71
C ASN A 122 -2.24 13.05 -17.35
N CYS A 123 -2.09 13.42 -18.61
CA CYS A 123 -3.04 14.24 -19.38
C CYS A 123 -3.94 13.42 -20.31
N SER A 124 -3.64 12.13 -20.50
CA SER A 124 -4.37 11.24 -21.40
C SER A 124 -5.71 10.77 -20.79
N SER A 125 -6.63 10.33 -21.63
CA SER A 125 -7.80 9.59 -21.18
C SER A 125 -7.38 8.16 -20.80
N GLY A 126 -7.63 7.73 -19.57
CA GLY A 126 -7.29 6.37 -19.12
C GLY A 126 -7.02 6.29 -17.62
N ILE A 127 -6.56 5.13 -17.16
CA ILE A 127 -6.36 4.87 -15.72
C ILE A 127 -5.24 5.74 -15.10
N TRP A 128 -4.37 6.32 -15.93
CA TRP A 128 -3.26 7.17 -15.51
C TRP A 128 -3.57 8.67 -15.53
N ASN A 129 -4.78 9.07 -15.94
CA ASN A 129 -5.19 10.46 -15.93
C ASN A 129 -5.14 11.04 -14.50
N GLY A 130 -4.41 12.15 -14.33
CA GLY A 130 -4.25 12.79 -13.02
C GLY A 130 -3.46 11.97 -11.99
N SER A 131 -2.81 10.87 -12.40
CA SER A 131 -2.08 9.99 -11.50
C SER A 131 -0.71 10.51 -11.08
N LEU A 132 -0.09 11.38 -11.88
CA LEU A 132 1.25 11.89 -11.61
C LEU A 132 1.27 12.77 -10.36
N LEU A 133 2.05 12.37 -9.36
CA LEU A 133 2.17 13.07 -8.10
C LEU A 133 3.52 13.76 -7.92
N HIS A 134 4.60 13.14 -8.41
CA HIS A 134 5.94 13.64 -8.18
C HIS A 134 6.91 13.20 -9.27
N LEU A 135 7.80 14.09 -9.70
CA LEU A 135 8.95 13.79 -10.54
C LEU A 135 10.19 14.40 -9.90
N CYS A 136 11.21 13.61 -9.67
CA CYS A 136 12.42 14.07 -9.03
C CYS A 136 13.65 13.32 -9.56
N TYR A 137 14.73 14.02 -9.85
CA TYR A 137 16.01 13.36 -10.10
C TYR A 137 16.54 12.71 -8.83
N SER A 138 17.00 11.49 -8.93
CA SER A 138 17.72 10.82 -7.83
C SER A 138 19.07 11.47 -7.58
N ALA A 139 19.74 11.10 -6.48
CA ALA A 139 21.07 11.61 -6.14
C ALA A 139 22.10 11.40 -7.26
N ARG A 140 21.92 10.44 -8.16
CA ARG A 140 22.80 10.14 -9.31
C ARG A 140 22.20 10.54 -10.66
N LYS A 141 21.28 11.50 -10.69
CA LYS A 141 20.57 11.95 -11.92
C LYS A 141 19.83 10.83 -12.66
N LYS A 142 19.33 9.82 -11.93
CA LYS A 142 18.30 8.91 -12.38
C LYS A 142 16.94 9.49 -12.01
N LEU A 143 15.82 8.82 -12.24
CA LEU A 143 14.48 9.40 -12.04
C LEU A 143 13.63 8.59 -11.06
N HIS A 144 12.98 9.29 -10.16
CA HIS A 144 11.88 8.78 -9.34
C HIS A 144 10.56 9.40 -9.82
N ILE A 145 9.55 8.57 -10.07
CA ILE A 145 8.21 8.98 -10.49
C ILE A 145 7.21 8.54 -9.43
N GLY A 146 6.66 9.47 -8.68
CA GLY A 146 5.58 9.20 -7.72
C GLY A 146 4.23 9.26 -8.42
N ILE A 147 3.40 8.23 -8.25
CA ILE A 147 2.08 8.15 -8.85
C ILE A 147 1.00 7.73 -7.86
N ARG A 148 -0.24 8.17 -8.11
CA ARG A 148 -1.45 7.66 -7.45
C ARG A 148 -1.78 6.28 -8.03
N MET A 149 -2.00 5.32 -7.15
CA MET A 149 -2.42 3.98 -7.55
C MET A 149 -3.85 4.00 -8.06
N PRO A 150 -4.18 3.31 -9.18
CA PRO A 150 -5.55 3.05 -9.57
C PRO A 150 -6.32 2.29 -8.48
N ILE A 151 -7.63 2.46 -8.42
CA ILE A 151 -8.47 1.77 -7.43
C ILE A 151 -8.39 0.25 -7.64
N GLY A 152 -8.13 -0.47 -6.55
CA GLY A 152 -8.05 -1.93 -6.53
C GLY A 152 -6.72 -2.52 -7.04
N MET A 153 -5.79 -1.74 -7.58
CA MET A 153 -4.46 -2.23 -7.96
C MET A 153 -3.49 -2.19 -6.77
N THR A 154 -2.75 -3.27 -6.57
CA THR A 154 -1.67 -3.32 -5.56
C THR A 154 -0.47 -2.47 -5.97
N ILE A 155 0.50 -2.28 -5.07
CA ILE A 155 1.77 -1.58 -5.38
C ILE A 155 2.44 -2.23 -6.59
N GLU A 156 2.61 -3.55 -6.55
CA GLU A 156 3.28 -4.31 -7.60
C GLU A 156 2.56 -4.20 -8.95
N GLU A 157 1.25 -4.45 -8.98
CA GLU A 157 0.45 -4.33 -10.20
C GLU A 157 0.51 -2.93 -10.80
N THR A 158 0.43 -1.90 -9.93
CA THR A 158 0.53 -0.50 -10.36
C THR A 158 1.89 -0.20 -10.97
N GLN A 159 2.97 -0.63 -10.33
CA GLN A 159 4.32 -0.37 -10.84
C GLN A 159 4.58 -1.10 -12.16
N LYS A 160 4.21 -2.40 -12.27
CA LYS A 160 4.34 -3.17 -13.51
C LYS A 160 3.60 -2.50 -14.67
N ALA A 161 2.31 -2.21 -14.47
CA ALA A 161 1.48 -1.60 -15.52
C ALA A 161 1.95 -0.19 -15.90
N TYR A 162 2.45 0.59 -14.94
CA TYR A 162 2.95 1.93 -15.24
C TYR A 162 4.30 1.89 -15.95
N CYS A 163 5.23 1.00 -15.56
CA CYS A 163 6.50 0.78 -16.26
C CYS A 163 6.26 0.33 -17.71
N GLU A 164 5.30 -0.56 -17.95
CA GLU A 164 4.88 -0.97 -19.28
C GLU A 164 4.37 0.23 -20.09
N ALA A 165 3.50 1.07 -19.51
CA ALA A 165 2.97 2.26 -20.15
C ALA A 165 4.05 3.33 -20.45
N LEU A 166 5.08 3.42 -19.59
CA LEU A 166 6.25 4.28 -19.81
C LEU A 166 7.23 3.72 -20.85
N GLY A 167 7.25 2.40 -21.04
CA GLY A 167 8.26 1.71 -21.84
C GLY A 167 9.62 1.65 -21.15
N VAL A 168 9.65 1.48 -19.82
CA VAL A 168 10.86 1.36 -19.01
C VAL A 168 10.91 0.01 -18.29
N PRO A 169 12.10 -0.52 -17.95
CA PRO A 169 12.24 -1.72 -17.16
C PRO A 169 11.58 -1.56 -15.78
N TYR A 170 10.96 -2.64 -15.30
CA TYR A 170 10.37 -2.71 -13.96
C TYR A 170 11.43 -3.13 -12.92
N ASP A 171 11.50 -2.41 -11.80
CA ASP A 171 12.35 -2.74 -10.65
C ASP A 171 11.53 -3.37 -9.52
N GLU A 172 11.63 -4.71 -9.36
CA GLU A 172 10.95 -5.48 -8.32
C GLU A 172 11.33 -5.06 -6.88
N SER A 173 12.46 -4.37 -6.69
CA SER A 173 12.90 -3.96 -5.35
C SER A 173 12.06 -2.84 -4.74
N CYS A 174 11.22 -2.17 -5.55
CA CYS A 174 10.45 -0.99 -5.15
C CYS A 174 9.07 -1.29 -4.53
N ILE A 175 8.63 -2.56 -4.51
CA ILE A 175 7.28 -2.96 -4.08
C ILE A 175 7.08 -3.04 -2.56
N THR A 176 8.13 -3.08 -1.78
CA THR A 176 8.00 -3.33 -0.35
C THR A 176 7.41 -2.14 0.41
N PRO A 177 6.59 -2.39 1.44
CA PRO A 177 5.96 -1.33 2.25
C PRO A 177 6.96 -0.34 2.84
N GLU A 178 8.12 -0.84 3.26
CA GLU A 178 9.21 -0.08 3.89
C GLU A 178 10.23 0.45 2.89
N ARG A 179 9.93 0.43 1.58
CA ARG A 179 10.84 0.98 0.56
C ARG A 179 11.35 2.36 0.98
N MET A 180 12.65 2.51 0.92
CA MET A 180 13.35 3.74 1.28
C MET A 180 13.81 4.44 -0.01
N ILE A 181 13.50 5.73 -0.12
CA ILE A 181 13.97 6.60 -1.18
C ILE A 181 14.82 7.71 -0.55
N PHE A 182 16.06 7.85 -0.99
CA PHE A 182 16.93 8.93 -0.53
C PHE A 182 16.41 10.29 -1.03
N LEU A 183 16.37 11.25 -0.12
CA LEU A 183 16.01 12.61 -0.46
C LEU A 183 17.15 13.29 -1.23
N THR A 184 16.76 14.16 -2.13
CA THR A 184 17.66 15.02 -2.89
C THR A 184 17.40 16.48 -2.55
N ASP A 185 18.10 17.38 -3.19
CA ASP A 185 17.86 18.82 -3.03
C ASP A 185 16.62 19.29 -3.82
N LYS A 186 16.15 20.47 -3.48
CA LYS A 186 14.98 21.06 -4.12
C LYS A 186 15.17 21.28 -5.62
N ASP A 187 16.39 21.54 -6.07
CA ASP A 187 16.71 21.75 -7.50
C ASP A 187 16.58 20.46 -8.32
N SER A 188 16.57 19.31 -7.66
CA SER A 188 16.30 18.00 -8.26
C SER A 188 14.82 17.73 -8.50
N GLU A 189 13.92 18.49 -7.88
CA GLU A 189 12.47 18.30 -8.02
C GLU A 189 11.97 18.93 -9.31
N ILE A 190 11.45 18.10 -10.24
CA ILE A 190 10.95 18.52 -11.55
C ILE A 190 9.48 18.91 -11.50
N TYR A 191 8.70 18.17 -10.67
CA TYR A 191 7.26 18.37 -10.51
C TYR A 191 6.80 17.81 -9.17
N ARG A 192 5.91 18.53 -8.52
CA ARG A 192 5.17 18.06 -7.32
C ARG A 192 3.71 18.49 -7.39
N SER A 193 2.82 17.52 -7.36
CA SER A 193 1.39 17.73 -7.17
C SER A 193 1.10 18.12 -5.72
N LYS A 194 0.10 18.98 -5.50
CA LYS A 194 -0.43 19.23 -4.16
C LYS A 194 -0.99 17.98 -3.47
N MET A 195 -1.22 16.90 -4.22
CA MET A 195 -1.69 15.61 -3.71
C MET A 195 -0.57 14.64 -3.35
N TRP A 196 0.70 15.03 -3.50
CA TRP A 196 1.84 14.19 -3.08
C TRP A 196 1.86 14.02 -1.57
N CYS A 197 1.86 12.78 -1.09
CA CYS A 197 1.73 12.41 0.34
C CYS A 197 0.48 12.99 1.04
N ALA A 198 -0.55 13.36 0.29
CA ALA A 198 -1.81 13.81 0.85
C ALA A 198 -2.61 12.63 1.39
N VAL A 199 -3.19 12.80 2.57
CA VAL A 199 -4.23 11.92 3.09
C VAL A 199 -5.49 12.14 2.27
N LEU A 200 -6.02 11.08 1.67
CA LEU A 200 -7.23 11.14 0.86
C LEU A 200 -8.48 11.38 1.73
N PRO A 201 -9.57 11.90 1.15
CA PRO A 201 -10.86 11.95 1.84
C PRO A 201 -11.30 10.55 2.31
N GLU A 202 -11.94 10.47 3.48
CA GLU A 202 -12.34 9.20 4.08
C GLU A 202 -13.19 8.34 3.15
N SER A 203 -14.11 8.96 2.39
CA SER A 203 -14.94 8.25 1.40
C SER A 203 -14.10 7.58 0.30
N GLU A 204 -13.03 8.22 -0.16
CA GLU A 204 -12.11 7.66 -1.15
C GLU A 204 -11.25 6.55 -0.54
N ILE A 205 -10.75 6.74 0.69
CA ILE A 205 -10.02 5.71 1.43
C ILE A 205 -10.87 4.45 1.57
N GLN A 206 -12.12 4.58 1.98
CA GLN A 206 -13.03 3.44 2.15
C GLN A 206 -13.32 2.73 0.82
N ALA A 207 -13.56 3.48 -0.26
CA ALA A 207 -13.77 2.88 -1.59
C ALA A 207 -12.55 2.09 -2.06
N ARG A 208 -11.34 2.62 -1.86
CA ARG A 208 -10.08 1.93 -2.23
C ARG A 208 -9.82 0.69 -1.39
N ARG A 209 -10.08 0.75 -0.06
CA ARG A 209 -9.98 -0.39 0.85
C ARG A 209 -10.98 -1.48 0.48
N GLN A 210 -12.23 -1.09 0.18
CA GLN A 210 -13.25 -2.06 -0.23
C GLN A 210 -12.87 -2.77 -1.52
N ALA A 211 -12.32 -2.07 -2.51
CA ALA A 211 -11.84 -2.68 -3.74
C ALA A 211 -10.73 -3.73 -3.53
N PHE A 212 -9.87 -3.57 -2.52
CA PHE A 212 -8.91 -4.61 -2.13
C PHE A 212 -9.60 -5.80 -1.44
N LEU A 213 -10.51 -5.52 -0.50
CA LEU A 213 -11.27 -6.57 0.21
C LEU A 213 -12.12 -7.42 -0.75
N ASP A 214 -12.74 -6.80 -1.78
CA ASP A 214 -13.51 -7.50 -2.80
C ASP A 214 -12.66 -8.47 -3.64
N ARG A 215 -11.35 -8.22 -3.70
CA ARG A 215 -10.35 -9.11 -4.31
C ARG A 215 -9.76 -10.14 -3.33
N GLY A 216 -10.23 -10.18 -2.07
CA GLY A 216 -9.70 -11.05 -1.03
C GLY A 216 -8.34 -10.61 -0.46
N LEU A 217 -7.94 -9.35 -0.68
CA LEU A 217 -6.71 -8.78 -0.17
C LEU A 217 -6.93 -8.04 1.16
N THR A 218 -5.85 -7.72 1.87
CA THR A 218 -5.91 -6.83 3.04
C THR A 218 -6.30 -5.41 2.64
N VAL A 219 -6.72 -4.56 3.60
CA VAL A 219 -7.19 -3.18 3.36
C VAL A 219 -6.15 -2.27 2.69
N ASP A 220 -4.90 -2.66 2.65
CA ASP A 220 -3.77 -1.99 1.99
C ASP A 220 -3.19 -2.79 0.82
N GLY A 221 -3.89 -3.84 0.38
CA GLY A 221 -3.54 -4.64 -0.78
C GLY A 221 -2.37 -5.62 -0.58
N ARG A 222 -1.92 -5.86 0.67
CA ARG A 222 -0.83 -6.78 1.01
C ARG A 222 -1.37 -8.15 1.39
N GLY A 223 -1.07 -9.17 0.56
CA GLY A 223 -1.43 -10.56 0.86
C GLY A 223 -2.94 -10.80 1.02
N ASP A 224 -3.28 -12.01 1.38
CA ASP A 224 -4.66 -12.43 1.53
C ASP A 224 -5.29 -11.85 2.80
N ALA A 225 -6.50 -11.36 2.69
CA ALA A 225 -7.31 -11.05 3.85
C ALA A 225 -7.47 -12.35 4.67
N LYS A 226 -6.95 -12.39 5.89
CA LYS A 226 -7.31 -13.45 6.82
C LYS A 226 -8.81 -13.33 7.02
N VAL A 227 -9.57 -14.26 6.45
CA VAL A 227 -11.00 -14.36 6.69
C VAL A 227 -11.15 -14.59 8.20
N ASN A 228 -11.52 -13.54 8.93
CA ASN A 228 -11.84 -13.72 10.34
C ASN A 228 -12.97 -14.74 10.42
N SER A 229 -12.82 -15.76 11.27
CA SER A 229 -13.84 -16.78 11.50
C SER A 229 -15.22 -16.16 11.78
N LEU A 230 -15.26 -14.96 12.38
CA LEU A 230 -16.47 -14.16 12.57
C LEU A 230 -17.07 -13.61 11.27
N GLN A 231 -16.24 -13.21 10.31
CA GLN A 231 -16.73 -12.76 8.98
C GLN A 231 -17.25 -13.96 8.16
N LEU A 232 -16.55 -15.09 8.22
CA LEU A 232 -17.02 -16.33 7.59
C LEU A 232 -18.37 -16.75 8.18
N ILE A 233 -18.51 -16.73 9.51
CA ILE A 233 -19.76 -17.00 10.21
C ILE A 233 -20.85 -16.01 9.79
N ALA A 234 -20.54 -14.70 9.66
CA ALA A 234 -21.51 -13.68 9.22
C ALA A 234 -21.95 -13.89 7.76
N ILE A 235 -21.02 -14.25 6.86
CA ILE A 235 -21.35 -14.59 5.47
C ILE A 235 -22.21 -15.85 5.43
N VAL A 236 -21.83 -16.91 6.13
CA VAL A 236 -22.59 -18.15 6.25
C VAL A 236 -23.97 -17.88 6.82
N MET A 237 -24.08 -17.07 7.90
CA MET A 237 -25.37 -16.69 8.49
C MET A 237 -26.23 -15.85 7.55
N THR A 238 -25.64 -15.02 6.70
CA THR A 238 -26.36 -14.25 5.69
C THR A 238 -26.86 -15.16 4.57
N MET A 239 -26.06 -16.11 4.12
CA MET A 239 -26.48 -17.14 3.17
C MET A 239 -27.62 -18.00 3.72
N PHE A 240 -27.57 -18.40 5.01
CA PHE A 240 -28.66 -19.11 5.65
C PHE A 240 -29.95 -18.27 5.82
N LYS A 241 -29.85 -16.94 5.89
CA LYS A 241 -31.04 -16.06 5.92
C LYS A 241 -31.75 -15.94 4.58
N THR A 242 -31.03 -16.16 3.48
CA THR A 242 -31.60 -16.09 2.11
C THR A 242 -32.12 -17.43 1.62
N ILE A 243 -31.73 -18.53 2.25
CA ILE A 243 -32.23 -19.86 1.91
C ILE A 243 -33.49 -20.13 2.74
N ASP A 244 -34.59 -20.37 2.07
CA ASP A 244 -35.84 -20.79 2.75
C ASP A 244 -35.57 -22.06 3.54
N PHE A 245 -35.60 -21.96 4.87
CA PHE A 245 -35.33 -23.07 5.79
C PHE A 245 -36.20 -24.30 5.44
N ARG A 246 -37.41 -24.08 4.92
CA ARG A 246 -38.31 -25.14 4.47
C ARG A 246 -37.74 -25.93 3.28
N ALA A 247 -37.02 -25.26 2.38
CA ALA A 247 -36.36 -25.92 1.25
C ALA A 247 -35.17 -26.79 1.69
N ILE A 248 -34.37 -26.31 2.66
CA ILE A 248 -33.26 -27.12 3.23
C ILE A 248 -33.83 -28.37 3.94
N VAL A 249 -34.87 -28.20 4.74
CA VAL A 249 -35.51 -29.33 5.45
C VAL A 249 -36.11 -30.32 4.44
N ALA A 250 -36.74 -29.84 3.36
CA ALA A 250 -37.29 -30.70 2.31
C ALA A 250 -36.19 -31.50 1.57
N ILE A 251 -35.04 -30.86 1.24
CA ILE A 251 -33.91 -31.50 0.59
C ILE A 251 -33.25 -32.53 1.52
N MET A 252 -33.08 -32.21 2.81
CA MET A 252 -32.55 -33.16 3.79
C MET A 252 -33.47 -34.34 3.99
N LEU A 253 -34.79 -34.14 4.01
CA LEU A 253 -35.78 -35.20 4.09
C LEU A 253 -35.70 -36.13 2.86
N LEU A 254 -35.57 -35.55 1.67
CA LEU A 254 -35.44 -36.32 0.43
C LEU A 254 -34.15 -37.14 0.41
N LEU A 255 -33.01 -36.58 0.86
CA LEU A 255 -31.74 -37.28 0.94
C LEU A 255 -31.75 -38.40 1.99
N LEU A 256 -32.39 -38.15 3.15
CA LEU A 256 -32.58 -39.18 4.20
C LEU A 256 -33.51 -40.30 3.72
N ALA A 257 -34.59 -39.98 3.03
CA ALA A 257 -35.48 -40.97 2.42
C ALA A 257 -34.79 -41.82 1.32
N LEU A 258 -33.82 -41.27 0.59
CA LEU A 258 -33.00 -41.97 -0.39
C LEU A 258 -31.90 -42.86 0.26
N LEU A 259 -31.37 -42.44 1.42
CA LEU A 259 -30.27 -43.15 2.10
C LEU A 259 -30.74 -44.26 3.07
N PHE A 260 -31.96 -44.18 3.57
CA PHE A 260 -32.48 -45.14 4.52
C PHE A 260 -33.76 -45.82 4.02
N SER A 261 -33.72 -47.15 3.94
CA SER A 261 -34.93 -47.95 3.68
C SER A 261 -35.99 -47.71 4.79
N LEU A 262 -37.25 -47.76 4.42
CA LEU A 262 -38.44 -47.44 5.24
C LEU A 262 -38.42 -47.79 6.77
N PRO A 263 -37.76 -48.89 7.23
CA PRO A 263 -37.72 -49.20 8.68
C PRO A 263 -36.95 -48.18 9.52
N ASN A 264 -36.05 -47.39 8.93
CA ASN A 264 -35.22 -46.39 9.63
C ASN A 264 -35.80 -44.96 9.60
N LEU A 265 -36.95 -44.77 8.95
CA LEU A 265 -37.60 -43.46 8.79
C LEU A 265 -37.94 -42.82 10.14
N VAL A 266 -38.34 -43.61 11.12
CA VAL A 266 -38.68 -43.12 12.45
C VAL A 266 -37.44 -42.55 13.18
N ILE A 267 -36.30 -43.26 13.05
CA ILE A 267 -35.03 -42.77 13.64
C ILE A 267 -34.57 -41.50 12.96
N ALA A 268 -34.74 -41.41 11.64
CA ALA A 268 -34.39 -40.22 10.85
C ALA A 268 -35.25 -39.00 11.24
N ILE A 269 -36.55 -39.21 11.47
CA ILE A 269 -37.47 -38.15 11.94
C ILE A 269 -37.09 -37.68 13.34
N MET A 270 -36.76 -38.59 14.27
CA MET A 270 -36.33 -38.24 15.61
C MET A 270 -35.03 -37.45 15.65
N LEU A 271 -34.05 -37.86 14.83
CA LEU A 271 -32.79 -37.11 14.66
C LEU A 271 -33.00 -35.72 14.11
N MET A 272 -33.92 -35.53 13.18
CA MET A 272 -34.25 -34.23 12.63
C MET A 272 -34.92 -33.29 13.64
N ILE A 273 -35.82 -33.77 14.43
CA ILE A 273 -36.46 -32.99 15.52
C ILE A 273 -35.40 -32.54 16.52
N LEU A 274 -34.46 -33.42 16.88
CA LEU A 274 -33.34 -33.11 17.75
C LEU A 274 -32.43 -32.03 17.17
N ILE A 275 -32.03 -32.14 15.88
CA ILE A 275 -31.19 -31.16 15.18
C ILE A 275 -31.89 -29.80 15.07
N SER A 276 -33.19 -29.80 14.76
CA SER A 276 -34.00 -28.58 14.71
C SER A 276 -34.04 -27.86 16.05
N GLY A 277 -34.25 -28.60 17.16
CA GLY A 277 -34.25 -28.04 18.49
C GLY A 277 -32.89 -27.48 18.94
N ILE A 278 -31.78 -28.13 18.55
CA ILE A 278 -30.42 -27.63 18.80
C ILE A 278 -30.18 -26.34 18.02
N LEU A 279 -30.59 -26.29 16.75
CA LEU A 279 -30.47 -25.09 15.89
C LEU A 279 -31.29 -23.92 16.44
N GLU A 280 -32.50 -24.14 16.90
CA GLU A 280 -33.32 -23.11 17.56
C GLU A 280 -32.68 -22.60 18.86
N ALA A 281 -32.10 -23.49 19.65
CA ALA A 281 -31.41 -23.14 20.90
C ALA A 281 -30.15 -22.29 20.58
N ILE A 282 -29.38 -22.64 19.54
CA ILE A 282 -28.21 -21.87 19.08
C ILE A 282 -28.66 -20.49 18.55
N MET A 283 -29.73 -20.42 17.79
CA MET A 283 -30.28 -19.15 17.28
C MET A 283 -30.81 -18.25 18.40
N ALA A 284 -31.40 -18.82 19.43
CA ALA A 284 -31.84 -18.10 20.64
C ALA A 284 -30.64 -17.55 21.43
N LEU A 285 -29.55 -18.30 21.57
CA LEU A 285 -28.30 -17.89 22.21
C LEU A 285 -27.63 -16.72 21.42
N VAL A 286 -27.56 -16.84 20.13
CA VAL A 286 -27.00 -15.78 19.25
C VAL A 286 -27.82 -14.49 19.28
N ASN A 287 -29.13 -14.59 19.41
CA ASN A 287 -30.00 -13.40 19.54
C ASN A 287 -29.99 -12.80 20.95
N TRP A 288 -29.65 -13.58 22.00
CA TRP A 288 -29.52 -13.11 23.39
C TRP A 288 -28.35 -12.12 23.55
N GLU A 289 -27.26 -12.27 22.81
CA GLU A 289 -26.08 -11.41 22.91
C GLU A 289 -26.21 -10.07 22.17
N ARG A 290 -27.37 -9.74 21.60
CA ARG A 290 -27.58 -8.41 21.00
C ARG A 290 -27.93 -7.39 22.08
N PRO A 291 -27.07 -6.40 22.40
CA PRO A 291 -27.48 -5.33 23.30
C PRO A 291 -28.61 -4.55 22.65
N VAL A 292 -29.75 -4.49 23.35
CA VAL A 292 -30.86 -3.58 23.01
C VAL A 292 -30.31 -2.17 23.09
N ARG A 293 -30.03 -1.51 21.94
CA ARG A 293 -29.85 -0.07 21.90
C ARG A 293 -31.19 0.56 22.28
N ARG A 294 -31.27 1.05 23.50
CA ARG A 294 -32.34 2.00 23.87
C ARG A 294 -32.03 3.33 23.18
N ILE A 295 -33.03 3.83 22.48
CA ILE A 295 -33.16 5.18 21.86
C ILE A 295 -33.03 6.24 22.95
#